data_b9d0761438d2c73b4af85c1059a6c407
#
_entry.id   b9d0761438d2c73b4af85c1059a6c407
#
_cell.length_a   1.000
_cell.length_b   1.000
_cell.length_c   1.000
_cell.angle_alpha   90.00
_cell.angle_beta   90.00
_cell.angle_gamma   90.00
#
_symmetry.space_group_name_H-M   'P 1'
#
loop_
_entity.id
_entity.type
_entity.pdbx_description
1 polymer ?
#
loop_
_entity_poly.entity_id
_entity_poly.type
_entity_poly.pdbx_seq_one_letter_code
_entity_poly.pdbx_strand_id
1 'polypeptide(L)'
;LQILITVAQKADSDGQQGAAAQAYREALEISPESAYLYRGLAAMEREIGNIGSALENITRANSLESNNPKDFIFQGEILESMGDLDGAEQAYSEASRLKPSDINAARLATLRARLTLSRLPPSYRTISDSVSVTRGEIAALVGVRLTSILSIFPRDETILITDTRGHWADPWVRTVSQTGVMEVFPNHTFEPNRTLRRGELARVVDRLLSVIESRFPENVFNWKNQNIDFSDLLPRNIQYESAAIAVASGVMSRLQDGTFRPTGLVSGQEAIKVVDRILDIYDKTT
;
A
#
# COMPACT_ATOMS: atom_id res chain seq x y z
N LEU A 1 41.11 -10.30 -25.42
CA LEU A 1 39.80 -9.89 -24.98
C LEU A 1 38.70 -10.71 -25.64
N GLN A 2 38.54 -10.67 -26.99
CA GLN A 2 37.46 -11.34 -27.71
C GLN A 2 37.41 -12.87 -27.45
N ILE A 3 38.53 -13.53 -27.32
CA ILE A 3 38.59 -14.97 -26.97
C ILE A 3 37.98 -15.21 -25.59
N LEU A 4 38.34 -14.41 -24.59
CA LEU A 4 37.80 -14.56 -23.22
C LEU A 4 36.28 -14.31 -23.17
N ILE A 5 35.76 -13.33 -23.93
CA ILE A 5 34.31 -13.10 -24.07
C ILE A 5 33.64 -14.34 -24.67
N THR A 6 34.21 -14.91 -25.73
CA THR A 6 33.66 -16.13 -26.35
C THR A 6 33.68 -17.32 -25.39
N VAL A 7 34.76 -17.47 -24.62
CA VAL A 7 34.90 -18.52 -23.59
C VAL A 7 33.82 -18.32 -22.50
N ALA A 8 33.63 -17.07 -22.02
CA ALA A 8 32.61 -16.77 -21.02
C ALA A 8 31.19 -17.09 -21.52
N GLN A 9 30.86 -16.64 -22.74
CA GLN A 9 29.54 -16.91 -23.34
C GLN A 9 29.30 -18.43 -23.57
N LYS A 10 30.34 -19.17 -24.00
CA LYS A 10 30.23 -20.61 -24.14
C LYS A 10 30.05 -21.32 -22.80
N ALA A 11 30.85 -20.96 -21.80
CA ALA A 11 30.74 -21.53 -20.45
C ALA A 11 29.34 -21.24 -19.84
N ASP A 12 28.79 -20.05 -20.06
CA ASP A 12 27.42 -19.69 -19.65
C ASP A 12 26.38 -20.59 -20.34
N SER A 13 26.49 -20.76 -21.68
CA SER A 13 25.57 -21.63 -22.43
C SER A 13 25.66 -23.11 -22.02
N ASP A 14 26.83 -23.55 -21.56
CA ASP A 14 27.08 -24.90 -21.08
C ASP A 14 26.70 -25.10 -19.59
N GLY A 15 26.12 -24.08 -18.93
CA GLY A 15 25.73 -24.11 -17.53
C GLY A 15 26.91 -24.07 -16.54
N GLN A 16 28.06 -23.59 -16.99
CA GLN A 16 29.29 -23.49 -16.19
C GLN A 16 29.51 -22.03 -15.69
N GLN A 17 28.56 -21.50 -14.90
CA GLN A 17 28.55 -20.10 -14.50
C GLN A 17 29.83 -19.66 -13.77
N GLY A 18 30.43 -20.54 -12.97
CA GLY A 18 31.71 -20.26 -12.29
C GLY A 18 32.86 -20.05 -13.27
N ALA A 19 32.93 -20.85 -14.33
CA ALA A 19 33.96 -20.71 -15.38
C ALA A 19 33.70 -19.45 -16.23
N ALA A 20 32.44 -19.17 -16.51
CA ALA A 20 32.01 -17.92 -17.19
C ALA A 20 32.41 -16.68 -16.39
N ALA A 21 32.11 -16.65 -15.07
CA ALA A 21 32.51 -15.57 -14.19
C ALA A 21 34.03 -15.35 -14.17
N GLN A 22 34.81 -16.43 -14.13
CA GLN A 22 36.28 -16.35 -14.17
C GLN A 22 36.77 -15.74 -15.50
N ALA A 23 36.23 -16.18 -16.63
CA ALA A 23 36.60 -15.62 -17.93
C ALA A 23 36.23 -14.12 -18.06
N TYR A 24 35.08 -13.67 -17.47
CA TYR A 24 34.74 -12.24 -17.41
C TYR A 24 35.72 -11.46 -16.53
N ARG A 25 36.20 -12.01 -15.38
CA ARG A 25 37.20 -11.35 -14.53
C ARG A 25 38.51 -11.16 -15.28
N GLU A 26 39.01 -12.21 -15.96
CA GLU A 26 40.22 -12.13 -16.78
C GLU A 26 40.07 -11.12 -17.95
N ALA A 27 38.87 -11.03 -18.54
CA ALA A 27 38.59 -10.03 -19.56
C ALA A 27 38.61 -8.61 -19.01
N LEU A 28 38.16 -8.40 -17.76
CA LEU A 28 38.23 -7.11 -17.07
C LEU A 28 39.65 -6.67 -16.72
N GLU A 29 40.59 -7.59 -16.52
CA GLU A 29 42.02 -7.25 -16.37
C GLU A 29 42.55 -6.55 -17.63
N ILE A 30 42.02 -6.94 -18.81
CA ILE A 30 42.42 -6.37 -20.11
C ILE A 30 41.61 -5.07 -20.41
N SER A 31 40.36 -5.01 -19.99
CA SER A 31 39.45 -3.87 -20.28
C SER A 31 38.63 -3.49 -19.05
N PRO A 32 39.24 -2.77 -18.09
CA PRO A 32 38.64 -2.48 -16.77
C PRO A 32 37.49 -1.47 -16.81
N GLU A 33 37.26 -0.78 -17.93
CA GLU A 33 36.16 0.19 -18.09
C GLU A 33 35.04 -0.30 -19.01
N SER A 34 34.90 -1.61 -19.16
CA SER A 34 33.86 -2.21 -20.00
C SER A 34 32.58 -2.48 -19.23
N ALA A 35 31.55 -1.67 -19.40
CA ALA A 35 30.23 -1.91 -18.83
C ALA A 35 29.65 -3.27 -19.26
N TYR A 36 29.92 -3.69 -20.51
CA TYR A 36 29.50 -5.00 -21.02
C TYR A 36 30.05 -6.17 -20.18
N LEU A 37 31.33 -6.13 -19.83
CA LEU A 37 31.97 -7.18 -19.05
C LEU A 37 31.46 -7.23 -17.62
N TYR A 38 31.23 -6.06 -17.01
CA TYR A 38 30.63 -5.98 -15.69
C TYR A 38 29.20 -6.52 -15.66
N ARG A 39 28.39 -6.27 -16.71
CA ARG A 39 27.06 -6.89 -16.85
C ARG A 39 27.12 -8.40 -16.90
N GLY A 40 28.03 -8.94 -17.74
CA GLY A 40 28.23 -10.37 -17.86
C GLY A 40 28.67 -11.01 -16.54
N LEU A 41 29.62 -10.37 -15.85
CA LEU A 41 30.09 -10.84 -14.56
C LEU A 41 28.97 -10.78 -13.51
N ALA A 42 28.21 -9.69 -13.46
CA ALA A 42 27.07 -9.54 -12.54
C ALA A 42 26.02 -10.63 -12.73
N ALA A 43 25.71 -10.99 -13.98
CA ALA A 43 24.76 -12.06 -14.28
C ALA A 43 25.27 -13.41 -13.74
N MET A 44 26.51 -13.74 -14.00
CA MET A 44 27.13 -14.98 -13.54
C MET A 44 27.25 -15.06 -12.02
N GLU A 45 27.65 -13.96 -11.35
CA GLU A 45 27.70 -13.87 -9.89
C GLU A 45 26.33 -14.10 -9.24
N ARG A 46 25.28 -13.56 -9.84
CA ARG A 46 23.89 -13.81 -9.37
C ARG A 46 23.51 -15.28 -9.51
N GLU A 47 23.82 -15.92 -10.64
CA GLU A 47 23.51 -17.34 -10.92
C GLU A 47 24.21 -18.29 -9.92
N ILE A 48 25.46 -17.99 -9.53
CA ILE A 48 26.19 -18.77 -8.55
C ILE A 48 25.88 -18.38 -7.09
N GLY A 49 24.98 -17.43 -6.88
CA GLY A 49 24.52 -17.02 -5.55
C GLY A 49 25.36 -15.94 -4.88
N ASN A 50 26.33 -15.36 -5.55
CA ASN A 50 27.18 -14.27 -5.02
C ASN A 50 26.47 -12.91 -5.19
N ILE A 51 25.34 -12.73 -4.50
CA ILE A 51 24.43 -11.58 -4.70
C ILE A 51 25.12 -10.24 -4.45
N GLY A 52 26.01 -10.15 -3.43
CA GLY A 52 26.77 -8.93 -3.14
C GLY A 52 27.67 -8.52 -4.30
N SER A 53 28.47 -9.47 -4.83
CA SER A 53 29.34 -9.23 -5.98
C SER A 53 28.54 -8.89 -7.24
N ALA A 54 27.39 -9.53 -7.44
CA ALA A 54 26.49 -9.18 -8.55
C ALA A 54 26.02 -7.73 -8.46
N LEU A 55 25.66 -7.24 -7.26
CA LEU A 55 25.26 -5.85 -7.04
C LEU A 55 26.40 -4.86 -7.31
N GLU A 56 27.61 -5.17 -6.83
CA GLU A 56 28.79 -4.33 -7.08
C GLU A 56 29.07 -4.20 -8.58
N ASN A 57 29.07 -5.33 -9.28
CA ASN A 57 29.37 -5.37 -10.72
C ASN A 57 28.32 -4.65 -11.56
N ILE A 58 27.02 -4.84 -11.28
CA ILE A 58 25.98 -4.11 -12.03
C ILE A 58 25.98 -2.62 -11.70
N THR A 59 26.27 -2.24 -10.46
CA THR A 59 26.45 -0.84 -10.09
C THR A 59 27.62 -0.19 -10.82
N ARG A 60 28.73 -0.94 -10.99
CA ARG A 60 29.87 -0.47 -11.80
C ARG A 60 29.50 -0.32 -13.27
N ALA A 61 28.77 -1.28 -13.84
CA ALA A 61 28.26 -1.18 -15.20
C ALA A 61 27.39 0.08 -15.40
N ASN A 62 26.47 0.35 -14.47
CA ASN A 62 25.62 1.54 -14.48
C ASN A 62 26.43 2.87 -14.35
N SER A 63 27.53 2.86 -13.60
CA SER A 63 28.40 4.03 -13.49
C SER A 63 29.18 4.34 -14.77
N LEU A 64 29.47 3.30 -15.56
CA LEU A 64 30.16 3.41 -16.85
C LEU A 64 29.21 3.76 -18.00
N GLU A 65 28.02 3.17 -17.98
CA GLU A 65 26.96 3.41 -18.97
C GLU A 65 25.61 3.55 -18.29
N SER A 66 25.20 4.79 -18.01
CA SER A 66 23.99 5.10 -17.26
C SER A 66 22.69 5.14 -18.09
N ASN A 67 22.71 4.71 -19.33
CA ASN A 67 21.59 4.83 -20.28
C ASN A 67 20.90 3.49 -20.62
N ASN A 68 21.26 2.41 -19.97
CA ASN A 68 20.66 1.09 -20.21
C ASN A 68 19.59 0.75 -19.17
N PRO A 69 18.29 0.82 -19.50
CA PRO A 69 17.24 0.55 -18.55
C PRO A 69 17.24 -0.91 -18.03
N LYS A 70 17.79 -1.85 -18.80
CA LYS A 70 17.87 -3.26 -18.36
C LYS A 70 18.82 -3.46 -17.19
N ASP A 71 19.88 -2.68 -17.11
CA ASP A 71 20.87 -2.76 -16.03
C ASP A 71 20.25 -2.27 -14.72
N PHE A 72 19.45 -1.20 -14.77
CA PHE A 72 18.71 -0.71 -13.61
C PHE A 72 17.60 -1.67 -13.17
N ILE A 73 16.93 -2.35 -14.11
CA ILE A 73 15.96 -3.41 -13.76
C ILE A 73 16.69 -4.54 -13.04
N PHE A 74 17.81 -5.00 -13.58
CA PHE A 74 18.62 -6.08 -12.98
C PHE A 74 19.15 -5.71 -11.59
N GLN A 75 19.62 -4.46 -11.43
CA GLN A 75 20.03 -3.93 -10.13
C GLN A 75 18.85 -3.90 -9.13
N GLY A 76 17.68 -3.46 -9.56
CA GLY A 76 16.47 -3.46 -8.76
C GLY A 76 16.05 -4.86 -8.31
N GLU A 77 16.15 -5.86 -9.19
CA GLU A 77 15.86 -7.26 -8.87
C GLU A 77 16.81 -7.83 -7.80
N ILE A 78 18.10 -7.49 -7.88
CA ILE A 78 19.10 -7.90 -6.89
C ILE A 78 18.77 -7.24 -5.54
N LEU A 79 18.55 -5.93 -5.51
CA LEU A 79 18.22 -5.16 -4.29
C LEU A 79 16.93 -5.68 -3.65
N GLU A 80 15.90 -5.98 -4.46
CA GLU A 80 14.65 -6.55 -3.98
C GLU A 80 14.86 -7.93 -3.33
N SER A 81 15.72 -8.78 -3.91
CA SER A 81 16.08 -10.10 -3.35
C SER A 81 16.85 -10.00 -2.03
N MET A 82 17.60 -8.91 -1.84
CA MET A 82 18.32 -8.60 -0.61
C MET A 82 17.42 -7.95 0.46
N GLY A 83 16.18 -7.59 0.09
CA GLY A 83 15.25 -6.88 0.97
C GLY A 83 15.48 -5.37 1.05
N ASP A 84 16.40 -4.81 0.27
CA ASP A 84 16.59 -3.37 0.11
C ASP A 84 15.54 -2.81 -0.85
N LEU A 85 14.33 -2.62 -0.31
CA LEU A 85 13.19 -2.14 -1.11
C LEU A 85 13.34 -0.67 -1.52
N ASP A 86 14.04 0.15 -0.72
CA ASP A 86 14.29 1.56 -1.04
C ASP A 86 15.28 1.69 -2.21
N GLY A 87 16.36 0.93 -2.19
CA GLY A 87 17.31 0.85 -3.29
C GLY A 87 16.66 0.29 -4.56
N ALA A 88 15.84 -0.74 -4.43
CA ALA A 88 15.10 -1.32 -5.55
C ALA A 88 14.13 -0.30 -6.18
N GLU A 89 13.42 0.51 -5.37
CA GLU A 89 12.53 1.58 -5.85
C GLU A 89 13.29 2.62 -6.68
N GLN A 90 14.46 3.03 -6.22
CA GLN A 90 15.32 3.96 -6.94
C GLN A 90 15.77 3.38 -8.29
N ALA A 91 16.25 2.14 -8.30
CA ALA A 91 16.70 1.47 -9.51
C ALA A 91 15.56 1.31 -10.55
N TYR A 92 14.38 0.83 -10.13
CA TYR A 92 13.22 0.72 -11.03
C TYR A 92 12.69 2.07 -11.50
N SER A 93 12.77 3.11 -10.67
CA SER A 93 12.39 4.48 -11.08
C SER A 93 13.31 4.99 -12.18
N GLU A 94 14.61 4.73 -12.07
CA GLU A 94 15.58 5.11 -13.09
C GLU A 94 15.37 4.34 -14.40
N ALA A 95 15.11 3.03 -14.32
CA ALA A 95 14.73 2.22 -15.47
C ALA A 95 13.48 2.76 -16.18
N SER A 96 12.45 3.16 -15.43
CA SER A 96 11.21 3.74 -15.97
C SER A 96 11.43 5.12 -16.58
N ARG A 97 12.31 5.94 -16.02
CA ARG A 97 12.71 7.23 -16.57
C ARG A 97 13.40 7.08 -17.94
N LEU A 98 14.30 6.09 -18.04
CA LEU A 98 15.04 5.83 -19.28
C LEU A 98 14.16 5.21 -20.37
N LYS A 99 13.27 4.31 -19.99
CA LYS A 99 12.34 3.62 -20.89
C LYS A 99 11.00 3.35 -20.19
N PRO A 100 10.02 4.24 -20.33
CA PRO A 100 8.67 4.01 -19.82
C PRO A 100 8.06 2.73 -20.43
N SER A 101 7.47 1.88 -19.60
CA SER A 101 6.70 0.71 -20.03
C SER A 101 5.68 0.34 -18.94
N ASP A 102 4.54 -0.21 -19.35
CA ASP A 102 3.47 -0.62 -18.44
C ASP A 102 3.96 -1.68 -17.43
N ILE A 103 4.85 -2.59 -17.86
CA ILE A 103 5.42 -3.63 -17.01
C ILE A 103 6.27 -3.02 -15.90
N ASN A 104 7.15 -2.08 -16.24
CA ASN A 104 7.99 -1.41 -15.24
C ASN A 104 7.15 -0.54 -14.30
N ALA A 105 6.13 0.14 -14.82
CA ALA A 105 5.22 0.95 -14.03
C ALA A 105 4.42 0.08 -13.02
N ALA A 106 3.90 -1.06 -13.46
CA ALA A 106 3.19 -2.00 -12.58
C ALA A 106 4.11 -2.57 -11.49
N ARG A 107 5.34 -2.93 -11.85
CA ARG A 107 6.34 -3.43 -10.89
C ARG A 107 6.69 -2.38 -9.84
N LEU A 108 6.94 -1.15 -10.27
CA LEU A 108 7.24 -0.03 -9.39
C LEU A 108 6.06 0.29 -8.46
N ALA A 109 4.82 0.25 -8.98
CA ALA A 109 3.62 0.44 -8.17
C ALA A 109 3.48 -0.64 -7.08
N THR A 110 3.72 -1.90 -7.44
CA THR A 110 3.70 -3.03 -6.49
C THR A 110 4.77 -2.86 -5.41
N LEU A 111 5.99 -2.47 -5.79
CA LEU A 111 7.08 -2.24 -4.85
C LEU A 111 6.77 -1.06 -3.92
N ARG A 112 6.23 0.05 -4.43
CA ARG A 112 5.82 1.22 -3.62
C ARG A 112 4.72 0.87 -2.63
N ALA A 113 3.77 0.03 -3.01
CA ALA A 113 2.76 -0.48 -2.09
C ALA A 113 3.39 -1.31 -0.95
N ARG A 114 4.35 -2.21 -1.27
CA ARG A 114 5.11 -2.97 -0.26
C ARG A 114 5.92 -2.06 0.67
N LEU A 115 6.59 -1.04 0.13
CA LEU A 115 7.33 -0.04 0.91
C LEU A 115 6.40 0.72 1.87
N THR A 116 5.26 1.18 1.37
CA THR A 116 4.25 1.85 2.21
C THR A 116 3.85 0.95 3.38
N LEU A 117 3.52 -0.31 3.10
CA LEU A 117 3.14 -1.27 4.16
C LEU A 117 4.29 -1.57 5.13
N SER A 118 5.55 -1.66 4.65
CA SER A 118 6.70 -1.94 5.50
C SER A 118 7.02 -0.81 6.48
N ARG A 119 6.68 0.43 6.11
CA ARG A 119 6.88 1.63 6.94
C ARG A 119 5.78 1.84 7.97
N LEU A 120 4.64 1.11 7.84
CA LEU A 120 3.55 1.21 8.81
C LEU A 120 3.93 0.55 10.14
N PRO A 121 3.46 1.09 11.26
CA PRO A 121 3.69 0.50 12.57
C PRO A 121 3.28 -0.98 12.64
N PRO A 122 3.97 -1.80 13.44
CA PRO A 122 3.58 -3.21 13.63
C PRO A 122 2.09 -3.37 14.00
N SER A 123 1.57 -2.49 14.85
CA SER A 123 0.15 -2.47 15.25
C SER A 123 -0.83 -2.30 14.09
N TYR A 124 -0.42 -1.62 13.01
CA TYR A 124 -1.27 -1.54 11.81
C TYR A 124 -1.37 -2.90 11.11
N ARG A 125 -0.27 -3.64 11.03
CA ARG A 125 -0.21 -4.92 10.32
C ARG A 125 -0.99 -6.03 11.01
N THR A 126 -1.21 -5.91 12.31
CA THR A 126 -1.98 -6.88 13.10
C THR A 126 -3.47 -6.57 13.18
N ILE A 127 -3.95 -5.47 12.57
CA ILE A 127 -5.39 -5.12 12.60
C ILE A 127 -6.25 -6.25 12.00
N SER A 128 -5.78 -6.93 10.95
CA SER A 128 -6.50 -8.06 10.33
C SER A 128 -6.85 -9.18 11.32
N ASP A 129 -6.02 -9.37 12.34
CA ASP A 129 -6.14 -10.44 13.33
C ASP A 129 -6.94 -10.01 14.56
N SER A 130 -7.31 -8.72 14.65
CA SER A 130 -8.08 -8.17 15.76
C SER A 130 -9.48 -8.79 15.82
N VAL A 131 -9.83 -9.36 16.94
CA VAL A 131 -11.20 -9.87 17.22
C VAL A 131 -12.19 -8.71 17.32
N SER A 132 -11.72 -7.57 17.83
CA SER A 132 -12.50 -6.32 17.92
C SER A 132 -11.59 -5.12 17.72
N VAL A 133 -11.88 -4.33 16.69
CA VAL A 133 -11.09 -3.13 16.39
C VAL A 133 -11.37 -1.97 17.33
N THR A 134 -10.34 -1.18 17.56
CA THR A 134 -10.41 0.07 18.30
C THR A 134 -10.69 1.27 17.39
N ARG A 135 -11.02 2.41 17.97
CA ARG A 135 -11.18 3.68 17.23
C ARG A 135 -9.88 4.11 16.55
N GLY A 136 -8.74 3.90 17.21
CA GLY A 136 -7.41 4.17 16.64
C GLY A 136 -7.08 3.29 15.44
N GLU A 137 -7.42 2.00 15.50
CA GLU A 137 -7.23 1.07 14.38
C GLU A 137 -8.09 1.46 13.16
N ILE A 138 -9.35 1.85 13.37
CA ILE A 138 -10.21 2.36 12.28
C ILE A 138 -9.67 3.67 11.73
N ALA A 139 -9.24 4.60 12.58
CA ALA A 139 -8.62 5.84 12.12
C ALA A 139 -7.39 5.58 11.24
N ALA A 140 -6.55 4.61 11.61
CA ALA A 140 -5.39 4.22 10.83
C ALA A 140 -5.77 3.53 9.51
N LEU A 141 -6.75 2.61 9.50
CA LEU A 141 -7.23 1.96 8.28
C LEU A 141 -7.77 3.00 7.27
N VAL A 142 -8.63 3.89 7.73
CA VAL A 142 -9.20 4.97 6.91
C VAL A 142 -8.10 5.93 6.44
N GLY A 143 -7.22 6.37 7.35
CA GLY A 143 -6.16 7.33 7.05
C GLY A 143 -5.13 6.82 6.04
N VAL A 144 -4.81 5.52 6.08
CA VAL A 144 -3.84 4.90 5.16
C VAL A 144 -4.48 4.56 3.82
N ARG A 145 -5.65 3.91 3.83
CA ARG A 145 -6.25 3.35 2.60
C ARG A 145 -7.12 4.33 1.83
N LEU A 146 -7.74 5.29 2.52
CA LEU A 146 -8.67 6.25 1.92
C LEU A 146 -8.10 7.67 1.84
N THR A 147 -6.77 7.80 1.73
CA THR A 147 -6.07 9.10 1.67
C THR A 147 -6.62 9.99 0.54
N SER A 148 -6.91 9.42 -0.63
CA SER A 148 -7.49 10.15 -1.79
C SER A 148 -8.88 10.72 -1.44
N ILE A 149 -9.72 9.93 -0.77
CA ILE A 149 -11.06 10.37 -0.34
C ILE A 149 -10.93 11.44 0.75
N LEU A 150 -10.05 11.22 1.73
CA LEU A 150 -9.82 12.20 2.81
C LEU A 150 -9.31 13.55 2.31
N SER A 151 -8.62 13.59 1.16
CA SER A 151 -8.14 14.83 0.55
C SER A 151 -9.26 15.72 0.01
N ILE A 152 -10.46 15.18 -0.18
CA ILE A 152 -11.65 15.93 -0.64
C ILE A 152 -12.31 16.72 0.50
N PHE A 153 -12.15 16.25 1.75
CA PHE A 153 -12.76 16.88 2.91
C PHE A 153 -12.08 18.21 3.25
N PRO A 154 -12.85 19.23 3.66
CA PRO A 154 -12.28 20.39 4.33
C PRO A 154 -11.63 19.96 5.65
N ARG A 155 -10.54 20.60 6.03
CA ARG A 155 -9.84 20.31 7.27
C ARG A 155 -10.07 21.40 8.29
N ASP A 156 -10.50 21.00 9.48
CA ASP A 156 -10.54 21.87 10.65
C ASP A 156 -9.28 21.65 11.50
N GLU A 157 -8.29 22.51 11.32
CA GLU A 157 -7.01 22.43 12.07
C GLU A 157 -7.15 22.90 13.53
N THR A 158 -8.30 23.44 13.93
CA THR A 158 -8.54 23.94 15.29
C THR A 158 -8.93 22.83 16.27
N ILE A 159 -9.20 21.62 15.76
CA ILE A 159 -9.59 20.48 16.60
C ILE A 159 -8.48 20.13 17.58
N LEU A 160 -8.77 20.24 18.87
CA LEU A 160 -7.90 19.83 19.95
C LEU A 160 -8.18 18.36 20.33
N ILE A 161 -7.10 17.54 20.40
CA ILE A 161 -7.15 16.17 20.88
C ILE A 161 -6.11 16.00 21.97
N THR A 162 -6.52 15.52 23.14
CA THR A 162 -5.68 15.52 24.33
C THR A 162 -5.09 14.15 24.68
N ASP A 163 -5.63 13.05 24.14
CA ASP A 163 -5.37 11.68 24.58
C ASP A 163 -4.68 10.79 23.54
N THR A 164 -4.17 11.38 22.43
CA THR A 164 -3.50 10.60 21.37
C THR A 164 -1.99 10.74 21.34
N ARG A 165 -1.44 11.62 22.18
CA ARG A 165 0.02 11.87 22.22
C ARG A 165 0.78 10.58 22.55
N GLY A 166 1.67 10.18 21.64
CA GLY A 166 2.43 8.93 21.77
C GLY A 166 1.68 7.66 21.39
N HIS A 167 0.41 7.77 21.01
CA HIS A 167 -0.33 6.64 20.42
C HIS A 167 0.11 6.41 18.98
N TRP A 168 0.34 5.14 18.60
CA TRP A 168 0.84 4.79 17.28
C TRP A 168 -0.02 5.29 16.12
N ALA A 169 -1.34 5.42 16.32
CA ALA A 169 -2.29 5.91 15.32
C ALA A 169 -2.50 7.43 15.35
N ASP A 170 -1.78 8.20 16.19
CA ASP A 170 -1.97 9.66 16.35
C ASP A 170 -2.02 10.45 15.02
N PRO A 171 -1.13 10.20 14.03
CA PRO A 171 -1.17 10.95 12.77
C PRO A 171 -2.50 10.78 12.01
N TRP A 172 -3.04 9.56 11.99
CA TRP A 172 -4.30 9.26 11.30
C TRP A 172 -5.51 9.68 12.11
N VAL A 173 -5.44 9.58 13.45
CA VAL A 173 -6.49 10.12 14.33
C VAL A 173 -6.67 11.61 14.08
N ARG A 174 -5.59 12.38 13.99
CA ARG A 174 -5.66 13.81 13.65
C ARG A 174 -6.33 14.02 12.30
N THR A 175 -5.91 13.28 11.28
CA THR A 175 -6.48 13.41 9.93
C THR A 175 -7.98 13.13 9.90
N VAL A 176 -8.44 12.00 10.45
CA VAL A 176 -9.87 11.64 10.43
C VAL A 176 -10.73 12.55 11.32
N SER A 177 -10.13 13.13 12.35
CA SER A 177 -10.83 14.10 13.21
C SER A 177 -10.94 15.46 12.53
N GLN A 178 -9.84 15.97 11.94
CA GLN A 178 -9.83 17.24 11.20
C GLN A 178 -10.77 17.24 9.99
N THR A 179 -10.94 16.10 9.35
CA THR A 179 -11.90 15.94 8.25
C THR A 179 -13.34 15.67 8.73
N GLY A 180 -13.56 15.53 10.03
CA GLY A 180 -14.88 15.22 10.59
C GLY A 180 -15.38 13.81 10.31
N VAL A 181 -14.56 12.94 9.70
CA VAL A 181 -14.92 11.53 9.43
C VAL A 181 -15.11 10.76 10.73
N MET A 182 -14.27 11.04 11.74
CA MET A 182 -14.46 10.53 13.10
C MET A 182 -14.46 11.69 14.09
N GLU A 183 -15.47 11.72 14.97
CA GLU A 183 -15.65 12.80 15.94
C GLU A 183 -14.70 12.66 17.14
N VAL A 184 -14.26 13.81 17.63
CA VAL A 184 -13.66 13.96 18.96
C VAL A 184 -14.80 14.19 19.96
N PHE A 185 -14.67 13.64 21.17
CA PHE A 185 -15.68 13.81 22.21
C PHE A 185 -15.66 15.26 22.78
N PRO A 186 -16.76 15.71 23.42
CA PRO A 186 -16.83 17.07 23.96
C PRO A 186 -15.76 17.43 25.00
N ASN A 187 -15.16 16.43 25.61
CA ASN A 187 -14.01 16.57 26.54
C ASN A 187 -12.65 16.63 25.84
N HIS A 188 -12.62 16.79 24.51
CA HIS A 188 -11.44 16.81 23.67
C HIS A 188 -10.64 15.49 23.67
N THR A 189 -11.27 14.34 23.97
CA THR A 189 -10.64 13.02 23.82
C THR A 189 -11.11 12.35 22.55
N PHE A 190 -10.25 11.53 21.95
CA PHE A 190 -10.60 10.65 20.84
C PHE A 190 -10.84 9.21 21.30
N GLU A 191 -10.24 8.82 22.42
CA GLU A 191 -10.29 7.46 22.99
C GLU A 191 -9.77 6.39 21.99
N PRO A 192 -8.51 6.47 21.53
CA PRO A 192 -8.01 5.62 20.46
C PRO A 192 -8.01 4.13 20.80
N ASN A 193 -7.91 3.77 22.08
CA ASN A 193 -7.94 2.39 22.55
C ASN A 193 -9.36 1.85 22.81
N ARG A 194 -10.39 2.69 22.72
CA ARG A 194 -11.77 2.25 22.91
C ARG A 194 -12.23 1.40 21.73
N THR A 195 -12.82 0.25 22.03
CA THR A 195 -13.42 -0.62 21.01
C THR A 195 -14.52 0.09 20.24
N LEU A 196 -14.47 0.04 18.92
CA LEU A 196 -15.46 0.63 18.03
C LEU A 196 -16.62 -0.36 17.80
N ARG A 197 -17.84 0.16 17.78
CA ARG A 197 -19.07 -0.61 17.56
C ARG A 197 -19.55 -0.48 16.12
N ARG A 198 -20.34 -1.46 15.65
CA ARG A 198 -20.87 -1.46 14.27
C ARG A 198 -21.67 -0.21 13.92
N GLY A 199 -22.47 0.33 14.83
CA GLY A 199 -23.18 1.58 14.62
C GLY A 199 -22.26 2.80 14.49
N GLU A 200 -21.12 2.79 15.17
CA GLU A 200 -20.10 3.83 15.02
C GLU A 200 -19.35 3.70 13.68
N LEU A 201 -19.07 2.48 13.25
CA LEU A 201 -18.49 2.21 11.94
C LEU A 201 -19.44 2.65 10.82
N ALA A 202 -20.75 2.40 10.97
CA ALA A 202 -21.75 2.84 9.98
C ALA A 202 -21.76 4.38 9.83
N ARG A 203 -21.58 5.14 10.92
CA ARG A 203 -21.44 6.61 10.82
C ARG A 203 -20.18 7.05 10.08
N VAL A 204 -19.07 6.35 10.25
CA VAL A 204 -17.84 6.60 9.47
C VAL A 204 -18.09 6.34 7.99
N VAL A 205 -18.76 5.23 7.66
CA VAL A 205 -19.15 4.88 6.29
C VAL A 205 -20.04 5.94 5.67
N ASP A 206 -21.10 6.35 6.36
CA ASP A 206 -22.07 7.35 5.92
C ASP A 206 -21.38 8.69 5.57
N ARG A 207 -20.46 9.17 6.43
CA ARG A 207 -19.71 10.40 6.19
C ARG A 207 -18.81 10.30 4.96
N LEU A 208 -18.11 9.19 4.80
CA LEU A 208 -17.24 8.95 3.64
C LEU A 208 -18.06 8.90 2.34
N LEU A 209 -19.19 8.16 2.34
CA LEU A 209 -20.08 8.07 1.18
C LEU A 209 -20.75 9.40 0.84
N SER A 210 -21.13 10.20 1.84
CA SER A 210 -21.72 11.53 1.62
C SER A 210 -20.76 12.49 0.90
N VAL A 211 -19.47 12.41 1.16
CA VAL A 211 -18.46 13.21 0.46
C VAL A 211 -18.23 12.70 -0.97
N ILE A 212 -18.20 11.39 -1.17
CA ILE A 212 -18.12 10.80 -2.52
C ILE A 212 -19.32 11.27 -3.35
N GLU A 213 -20.55 11.17 -2.80
CA GLU A 213 -21.76 11.63 -3.45
C GLU A 213 -21.72 13.12 -3.81
N SER A 214 -21.27 13.97 -2.89
CA SER A 214 -21.18 15.41 -3.11
C SER A 214 -20.11 15.80 -4.16
N ARG A 215 -19.05 15.00 -4.29
CA ARG A 215 -17.97 15.25 -5.25
C ARG A 215 -18.30 14.81 -6.66
N PHE A 216 -19.16 13.80 -6.80
CA PHE A 216 -19.57 13.21 -8.07
C PHE A 216 -21.10 13.23 -8.23
N PRO A 217 -21.71 14.42 -8.30
CA PRO A 217 -23.17 14.58 -8.34
C PRO A 217 -23.81 14.02 -9.61
N GLU A 218 -23.03 13.80 -10.67
CA GLU A 218 -23.45 13.14 -11.90
C GLU A 218 -23.74 11.64 -11.74
N ASN A 219 -23.17 11.02 -10.72
CA ASN A 219 -23.44 9.64 -10.40
C ASN A 219 -24.72 9.51 -9.56
N VAL A 220 -25.64 8.70 -10.01
CA VAL A 220 -26.92 8.48 -9.29
C VAL A 220 -26.70 7.44 -8.19
N PHE A 221 -26.58 7.92 -6.97
CA PHE A 221 -26.49 7.07 -5.79
C PHE A 221 -27.85 6.95 -5.11
N ASN A 222 -28.41 5.76 -5.04
CA ASN A 222 -29.76 5.53 -4.51
C ASN A 222 -29.80 4.99 -3.09
N TRP A 223 -28.65 4.92 -2.38
CA TRP A 223 -28.60 4.30 -1.05
C TRP A 223 -29.39 5.05 0.02
N LYS A 224 -29.55 6.38 -0.07
CA LYS A 224 -30.36 7.18 0.87
C LYS A 224 -31.87 6.97 0.70
N ASN A 225 -32.31 6.53 -0.47
CA ASN A 225 -33.72 6.34 -0.78
C ASN A 225 -34.19 4.89 -0.59
N GLN A 226 -33.30 3.97 -0.17
CA GLN A 226 -33.67 2.59 0.08
C GLN A 226 -34.20 2.43 1.52
N ASN A 227 -35.38 1.83 1.64
CA ASN A 227 -35.90 1.43 2.93
C ASN A 227 -35.27 0.09 3.34
N ILE A 228 -34.47 0.11 4.38
CA ILE A 228 -33.79 -1.09 4.91
C ILE A 228 -34.40 -1.44 6.26
N ASP A 229 -35.10 -2.57 6.33
CA ASP A 229 -35.66 -3.05 7.58
C ASP A 229 -34.62 -3.84 8.39
N PHE A 230 -34.47 -3.45 9.66
CA PHE A 230 -33.68 -4.17 10.65
C PHE A 230 -34.59 -4.66 11.76
N SER A 231 -34.43 -5.92 12.20
CA SER A 231 -35.22 -6.48 13.29
C SER A 231 -34.84 -5.92 14.67
N ASP A 232 -33.66 -5.30 14.80
CA ASP A 232 -33.10 -4.79 16.06
C ASP A 232 -32.81 -3.28 16.07
N LEU A 233 -33.11 -2.56 14.98
CA LEU A 233 -32.80 -1.13 14.85
C LEU A 233 -33.95 -0.40 14.19
N LEU A 234 -34.72 0.34 14.99
CA LEU A 234 -35.89 1.07 14.52
C LEU A 234 -35.50 2.39 13.85
N PRO A 235 -36.31 2.93 12.89
CA PRO A 235 -36.06 4.21 12.20
C PRO A 235 -35.87 5.43 13.11
N ARG A 236 -36.45 5.43 14.31
CA ARG A 236 -36.30 6.51 15.32
C ARG A 236 -34.95 6.47 16.05
N ASN A 237 -34.14 5.42 15.85
CA ASN A 237 -32.81 5.33 16.47
C ASN A 237 -31.84 6.21 15.71
N ILE A 238 -31.00 6.97 16.41
CA ILE A 238 -30.01 7.90 15.85
C ILE A 238 -28.99 7.20 14.91
N GLN A 239 -28.80 5.89 15.06
CA GLN A 239 -27.87 5.12 14.23
C GLN A 239 -28.54 4.46 13.02
N TYR A 240 -29.88 4.57 12.88
CA TYR A 240 -30.62 3.88 11.83
C TYR A 240 -30.23 4.38 10.44
N GLU A 241 -30.20 5.68 10.22
CA GLU A 241 -29.92 6.29 8.91
C GLU A 241 -28.54 5.86 8.40
N SER A 242 -27.51 6.01 9.22
CA SER A 242 -26.15 5.60 8.84
C SER A 242 -26.04 4.08 8.61
N ALA A 243 -26.74 3.26 9.41
CA ALA A 243 -26.79 1.82 9.20
C ALA A 243 -27.49 1.44 7.90
N ALA A 244 -28.62 2.11 7.57
CA ALA A 244 -29.36 1.89 6.34
C ALA A 244 -28.52 2.26 5.11
N ILE A 245 -27.84 3.42 5.12
CA ILE A 245 -26.93 3.86 4.06
C ILE A 245 -25.77 2.87 3.89
N ALA A 246 -25.16 2.45 4.99
CA ALA A 246 -24.05 1.48 4.94
C ALA A 246 -24.44 0.13 4.36
N VAL A 247 -25.68 -0.32 4.59
CA VAL A 247 -26.22 -1.58 4.03
C VAL A 247 -26.70 -1.37 2.59
N ALA A 248 -27.41 -0.30 2.30
CA ALA A 248 -27.93 0.02 0.97
C ALA A 248 -26.81 0.23 -0.07
N SER A 249 -25.68 0.82 0.35
CA SER A 249 -24.48 0.98 -0.47
C SER A 249 -23.70 -0.34 -0.69
N GLY A 250 -24.04 -1.40 0.04
CA GLY A 250 -23.30 -2.67 0.02
C GLY A 250 -21.96 -2.64 0.78
N VAL A 251 -21.61 -1.51 1.42
CA VAL A 251 -20.36 -1.38 2.20
C VAL A 251 -20.41 -2.26 3.45
N MET A 252 -21.53 -2.23 4.18
CA MET A 252 -21.79 -3.15 5.28
C MET A 252 -22.90 -4.14 4.92
N SER A 253 -23.04 -5.20 5.70
CA SER A 253 -24.08 -6.20 5.46
C SER A 253 -24.99 -6.33 6.69
N ARG A 254 -26.28 -6.50 6.44
CA ARG A 254 -27.21 -7.00 7.42
C ARG A 254 -26.88 -8.48 7.73
N LEU A 255 -27.05 -8.91 8.97
CA LEU A 255 -26.82 -10.29 9.35
C LEU A 255 -27.94 -11.21 8.84
N GLN A 256 -27.71 -12.51 8.81
CA GLN A 256 -28.68 -13.50 8.29
C GLN A 256 -30.01 -13.50 9.05
N ASP A 257 -29.99 -13.14 10.35
CA ASP A 257 -31.17 -13.01 11.20
C ASP A 257 -31.94 -11.69 11.01
N GLY A 258 -31.55 -10.88 10.03
CA GLY A 258 -32.15 -9.58 9.75
C GLY A 258 -31.71 -8.46 10.69
N THR A 259 -30.80 -8.71 11.62
CA THR A 259 -30.28 -7.70 12.55
C THR A 259 -29.12 -6.88 11.93
N PHE A 260 -28.90 -5.66 12.42
CA PHE A 260 -27.71 -4.88 12.17
C PHE A 260 -26.68 -5.01 13.30
N ARG A 261 -27.14 -5.17 14.53
CA ARG A 261 -26.34 -5.21 15.77
C ARG A 261 -25.50 -3.97 15.98
N PRO A 262 -26.10 -2.79 16.16
CA PRO A 262 -25.36 -1.52 16.24
C PRO A 262 -24.35 -1.48 17.39
N THR A 263 -24.59 -2.20 18.48
CA THR A 263 -23.68 -2.36 19.62
C THR A 263 -22.68 -3.52 19.46
N GLY A 264 -22.78 -4.27 18.36
CA GLY A 264 -21.89 -5.40 18.07
C GLY A 264 -20.44 -4.97 17.86
N LEU A 265 -19.53 -5.89 18.10
CA LEU A 265 -18.10 -5.71 17.83
C LEU A 265 -17.83 -5.78 16.33
N VAL A 266 -16.77 -5.11 15.89
CA VAL A 266 -16.27 -5.15 14.53
C VAL A 266 -14.92 -5.85 14.54
N SER A 267 -14.78 -6.95 13.81
CA SER A 267 -13.47 -7.60 13.63
C SER A 267 -12.56 -6.83 12.70
N GLY A 268 -11.23 -7.07 12.78
CA GLY A 268 -10.26 -6.47 11.88
C GLY A 268 -10.54 -6.79 10.41
N GLN A 269 -10.92 -8.04 10.11
CA GLN A 269 -11.29 -8.45 8.74
C GLN A 269 -12.55 -7.73 8.24
N GLU A 270 -13.57 -7.55 9.08
CA GLU A 270 -14.76 -6.78 8.73
C GLU A 270 -14.41 -5.31 8.46
N ALA A 271 -13.60 -4.70 9.31
CA ALA A 271 -13.16 -3.32 9.15
C ALA A 271 -12.39 -3.10 7.83
N ILE A 272 -11.46 -4.00 7.51
CA ILE A 272 -10.70 -3.96 6.25
C ILE A 272 -11.65 -4.08 5.06
N LYS A 273 -12.57 -5.05 5.08
CA LYS A 273 -13.55 -5.24 4.01
C LYS A 273 -14.46 -4.02 3.80
N VAL A 274 -14.83 -3.34 4.87
CA VAL A 274 -15.62 -2.10 4.80
C VAL A 274 -14.82 -1.00 4.10
N VAL A 275 -13.56 -0.81 4.49
CA VAL A 275 -12.69 0.21 3.90
C VAL A 275 -12.40 -0.09 2.42
N ASP A 276 -12.15 -1.35 2.07
CA ASP A 276 -11.92 -1.77 0.68
C ASP A 276 -13.15 -1.51 -0.20
N ARG A 277 -14.36 -1.81 0.29
CA ARG A 277 -15.60 -1.52 -0.44
C ARG A 277 -15.85 -0.03 -0.67
N ILE A 278 -15.47 0.82 0.28
CA ILE A 278 -15.55 2.28 0.08
C ILE A 278 -14.59 2.71 -1.02
N LEU A 279 -13.36 2.17 -1.02
CA LEU A 279 -12.38 2.45 -2.07
C LEU A 279 -12.88 1.98 -3.43
N ASP A 280 -13.46 0.77 -3.52
CA ASP A 280 -14.05 0.24 -4.76
C ASP A 280 -15.18 1.13 -5.31
N ILE A 281 -16.00 1.72 -4.44
CA ILE A 281 -17.03 2.69 -4.83
C ILE A 281 -16.37 3.94 -5.41
N TYR A 282 -15.39 4.50 -4.70
CA TYR A 282 -14.67 5.69 -5.14
C TYR A 282 -13.97 5.49 -6.49
N ASP A 283 -13.23 4.40 -6.66
CA ASP A 283 -12.49 4.09 -7.88
C ASP A 283 -13.41 3.87 -9.11
N LYS A 284 -14.66 3.46 -8.89
CA LYS A 284 -15.67 3.34 -9.96
C LYS A 284 -16.34 4.67 -10.33
N THR A 285 -16.18 5.69 -9.49
CA THR A 285 -16.76 7.01 -9.70
C THR A 285 -15.75 8.01 -10.28
N THR A 286 -14.47 7.73 -10.18
CA THR A 286 -13.38 8.54 -10.75
C THR A 286 -12.95 8.04 -12.12
#